data_f038b987a99d7ed506dca7d221e2be66
#
_entry.id   f038b987a99d7ed506dca7d221e2be66
#
_cell.length_a   1.000
_cell.length_b   1.000
_cell.length_c   1.000
_cell.angle_alpha   90.00
_cell.angle_beta   90.00
_cell.angle_gamma   90.00
#
_symmetry.space_group_name_H-M   'P 1'
#
loop_
_entity.id
_entity.type
_entity.pdbx_description
1 polymer ?
#
loop_
_entity_poly.entity_id
_entity_poly.type
_entity_poly.pdbx_seq_one_letter_code
_entity_poly.pdbx_strand_id
1 'polypeptide(L)'
;MSTTVHEAIRKTVLVDFTPEEAFDLFTARIASWWPVRTHSYGGDDVKEVILEPREGGRLYEVTADGEQDWGKVLAWEPPTRLLLDWQIGEARGTEVEVTFEPEGPGSRVVLEHRGFGDADPRQRYSGGWDVVLGTFVESATKKA
;
A
#
# COMPACT_ATOMS: atom_id res chain seq x y z
N MET A 1 -15.72 10.69 -28.22
CA MET A 1 -14.31 10.40 -27.94
C MET A 1 -14.21 9.60 -26.65
N SER A 2 -13.58 8.48 -26.70
CA SER A 2 -13.46 7.61 -25.52
C SER A 2 -12.32 8.08 -24.63
N THR A 3 -12.56 8.06 -23.32
CA THR A 3 -11.51 8.28 -22.35
C THR A 3 -10.69 6.99 -22.24
N THR A 4 -9.39 7.09 -22.44
CA THR A 4 -8.52 5.93 -22.29
C THR A 4 -8.23 5.74 -20.82
N VAL A 5 -8.63 4.60 -20.27
CA VAL A 5 -8.28 4.19 -18.92
C VAL A 5 -7.15 3.20 -19.04
N HIS A 6 -6.04 3.48 -18.38
CA HIS A 6 -4.88 2.59 -18.42
C HIS A 6 -5.11 1.38 -17.52
N GLU A 7 -4.50 0.26 -17.91
CA GLU A 7 -4.62 -0.96 -17.13
C GLU A 7 -4.12 -0.76 -15.71
N ALA A 8 -4.76 -1.47 -14.78
CA ALA A 8 -4.34 -1.47 -13.39
C ALA A 8 -2.89 -1.99 -13.27
N ILE A 9 -2.16 -1.41 -12.33
CA ILE A 9 -0.89 -1.99 -11.89
C ILE A 9 -1.25 -3.22 -11.07
N ARG A 10 -0.67 -4.36 -11.38
CA ARG A 10 -0.90 -5.58 -10.61
C ARG A 10 0.44 -6.19 -10.23
N LYS A 11 0.66 -6.35 -8.94
CA LYS A 11 1.88 -6.93 -8.39
C LYS A 11 1.49 -8.08 -7.47
N THR A 12 2.23 -9.17 -7.56
CA THR A 12 2.02 -10.34 -6.70
C THR A 12 3.33 -10.67 -6.02
N VAL A 13 3.29 -10.85 -4.69
CA VAL A 13 4.44 -11.28 -3.92
C VAL A 13 4.05 -12.44 -3.03
N LEU A 14 5.03 -13.29 -2.73
CA LEU A 14 4.88 -14.41 -1.79
C LEU A 14 5.68 -14.07 -0.55
N VAL A 15 5.04 -14.27 0.61
CA VAL A 15 5.67 -13.97 1.90
C VAL A 15 5.55 -15.17 2.83
N ASP A 16 6.42 -15.22 3.84
CA ASP A 16 6.42 -16.32 4.81
C ASP A 16 5.32 -16.19 5.86
N PHE A 17 4.81 -14.98 6.06
CA PHE A 17 3.77 -14.70 7.05
C PHE A 17 2.42 -15.29 6.61
N THR A 18 1.62 -15.75 7.59
CA THR A 18 0.23 -16.14 7.34
C THR A 18 -0.57 -14.92 6.89
N PRO A 19 -1.77 -15.11 6.29
CA PRO A 19 -2.60 -13.95 5.91
C PRO A 19 -2.87 -13.00 7.08
N GLU A 20 -3.13 -13.51 8.28
CA GLU A 20 -3.35 -12.69 9.46
C GLU A 20 -2.11 -11.87 9.81
N GLU A 21 -0.94 -12.50 9.79
CA GLU A 21 0.33 -11.83 10.08
C GLU A 21 0.67 -10.80 9.00
N ALA A 22 0.46 -11.15 7.73
CA ALA A 22 0.75 -10.27 6.60
C ALA A 22 -0.18 -9.07 6.58
N PHE A 23 -1.46 -9.28 6.85
CA PHE A 23 -2.44 -8.19 6.93
C PHE A 23 -2.08 -7.22 8.06
N ASP A 24 -1.75 -7.75 9.23
CA ASP A 24 -1.33 -6.92 10.37
C ASP A 24 -0.08 -6.10 10.05
N LEU A 25 0.92 -6.73 9.45
CA LEU A 25 2.16 -6.03 9.07
C LEU A 25 1.87 -4.92 8.06
N PHE A 26 1.05 -5.20 7.04
CA PHE A 26 0.74 -4.22 6.00
C PHE A 26 -0.05 -3.02 6.56
N THR A 27 -0.87 -3.24 7.56
CA THR A 27 -1.80 -2.23 8.09
C THR A 27 -1.32 -1.61 9.41
N ALA A 28 -1.49 -2.29 10.52
CA ALA A 28 -1.18 -1.73 11.85
C ALA A 28 0.30 -1.39 12.01
N ARG A 29 1.19 -2.15 11.36
CA ARG A 29 2.64 -1.97 11.46
C ARG A 29 3.26 -1.41 10.18
N ILE A 30 2.47 -0.67 9.40
CA ILE A 30 2.93 -0.12 8.12
C ILE A 30 4.19 0.75 8.27
N ALA A 31 4.30 1.50 9.36
CA ALA A 31 5.46 2.36 9.62
C ALA A 31 6.76 1.58 9.79
N SER A 32 6.68 0.29 10.12
CA SER A 32 7.87 -0.52 10.38
C SER A 32 8.63 -0.92 9.11
N TRP A 33 7.98 -0.87 7.94
CA TRP A 33 8.59 -1.32 6.69
C TRP A 33 8.44 -0.36 5.51
N TRP A 34 7.50 0.59 5.57
CA TRP A 34 7.29 1.52 4.45
C TRP A 34 8.55 2.38 4.26
N PRO A 35 9.07 2.49 3.01
CA PRO A 35 10.28 3.27 2.76
C PRO A 35 9.97 4.78 2.71
N VAL A 36 9.72 5.38 3.87
CA VAL A 36 9.26 6.77 3.98
C VAL A 36 10.26 7.78 3.43
N ARG A 37 11.56 7.46 3.46
CA ARG A 37 12.59 8.40 2.98
C ARG A 37 12.43 8.74 1.51
N THR A 38 11.93 7.81 0.73
CA THR A 38 11.80 7.95 -0.72
C THR A 38 10.36 7.93 -1.22
N HIS A 39 9.42 7.41 -0.42
CA HIS A 39 8.03 7.17 -0.84
C HIS A 39 7.03 7.79 0.13
N SER A 40 7.24 9.06 0.49
CA SER A 40 6.33 9.83 1.32
C SER A 40 6.43 11.31 0.94
N TYR A 41 5.59 12.15 1.52
CA TYR A 41 5.68 13.60 1.34
C TYR A 41 6.85 14.19 2.13
N GLY A 42 6.99 13.77 3.39
CA GLY A 42 7.98 14.36 4.32
C GLY A 42 9.36 13.74 4.26
N GLY A 43 9.54 12.60 3.58
CA GLY A 43 10.84 11.94 3.48
C GLY A 43 11.45 11.65 4.84
N ASP A 44 12.65 12.15 5.08
CA ASP A 44 13.36 11.94 6.34
C ASP A 44 12.68 12.59 7.55
N ASP A 45 11.76 13.52 7.33
CA ASP A 45 11.05 14.21 8.40
C ASP A 45 9.82 13.46 8.89
N VAL A 46 9.44 12.36 8.24
CA VAL A 46 8.28 11.56 8.66
C VAL A 46 8.60 10.84 9.96
N LYS A 47 7.77 11.08 10.97
CA LYS A 47 7.89 10.45 12.28
C LYS A 47 7.06 9.18 12.38
N GLU A 48 5.88 9.18 11.75
CA GLU A 48 4.95 8.06 11.79
C GLU A 48 4.16 7.97 10.49
N VAL A 49 3.75 6.76 10.15
CA VAL A 49 2.74 6.49 9.13
C VAL A 49 1.66 5.68 9.83
N ILE A 50 0.43 6.17 9.77
CA ILE A 50 -0.69 5.57 10.49
C ILE A 50 -1.80 5.18 9.51
N LEU A 51 -2.23 3.92 9.61
CA LEU A 51 -3.43 3.45 8.93
C LEU A 51 -4.46 3.13 10.00
N GLU A 52 -5.54 3.90 10.03
CA GLU A 52 -6.62 3.68 10.99
C GLU A 52 -7.37 2.39 10.64
N PRO A 53 -7.50 1.45 11.56
CA PRO A 53 -7.95 0.10 11.25
C PRO A 53 -9.47 -0.05 11.19
N ARG A 54 -10.09 0.64 10.24
CA ARG A 54 -11.55 0.60 10.06
C ARG A 54 -11.94 1.19 8.71
N GLU A 55 -13.12 0.81 8.24
CA GLU A 55 -13.73 1.46 7.08
C GLU A 55 -13.95 2.94 7.40
N GLY A 56 -13.61 3.81 6.46
CA GLY A 56 -13.64 5.26 6.64
C GLY A 56 -12.42 5.82 7.35
N GLY A 57 -11.49 4.97 7.81
CA GLY A 57 -10.26 5.41 8.47
C GLY A 57 -9.31 6.09 7.51
N ARG A 58 -8.34 6.82 8.08
CA ARG A 58 -7.33 7.55 7.31
C ARG A 58 -6.04 6.78 7.23
N LEU A 59 -5.34 6.94 6.10
CA LEU A 59 -3.93 6.58 5.97
C LEU A 59 -3.18 7.88 5.83
N TYR A 60 -2.25 8.17 6.74
CA TYR A 60 -1.58 9.48 6.74
C TYR A 60 -0.19 9.40 7.36
N GLU A 61 0.63 10.40 7.05
CA GLU A 61 1.96 10.55 7.64
C GLU A 61 1.96 11.71 8.63
N VAL A 62 2.84 11.64 9.63
CA VAL A 62 3.01 12.68 10.65
C VAL A 62 4.44 13.19 10.59
N THR A 63 4.57 14.53 10.52
CA THR A 63 5.86 15.23 10.63
C THR A 63 5.75 16.28 11.72
N ALA A 64 6.84 17.01 11.98
CA ALA A 64 6.82 18.12 12.93
C ALA A 64 5.84 19.22 12.50
N ASP A 65 5.55 19.34 11.21
CA ASP A 65 4.67 20.37 10.66
C ASP A 65 3.20 19.95 10.64
N GLY A 66 2.88 18.70 11.01
CA GLY A 66 1.52 18.22 11.08
C GLY A 66 1.29 16.93 10.32
N GLU A 67 0.06 16.72 9.88
CA GLU A 67 -0.37 15.49 9.22
C GLU A 67 -0.61 15.72 7.74
N GLN A 68 -0.30 14.71 6.94
CA GLN A 68 -0.56 14.72 5.50
C GLN A 68 -1.26 13.43 5.11
N ASP A 69 -2.47 13.53 4.59
CA ASP A 69 -3.24 12.36 4.17
C ASP A 69 -2.66 11.71 2.93
N TRP A 70 -2.60 10.39 2.95
CA TRP A 70 -2.27 9.57 1.76
C TRP A 70 -3.52 8.99 1.13
N GLY A 71 -4.53 8.69 1.94
CA GLY A 71 -5.75 8.09 1.46
C GLY A 71 -6.73 7.75 2.57
N LYS A 72 -7.74 6.98 2.19
CA LYS A 72 -8.82 6.60 3.07
C LYS A 72 -9.15 5.13 2.88
N VAL A 73 -9.55 4.46 3.96
CA VAL A 73 -9.95 3.05 3.89
C VAL A 73 -11.38 2.97 3.36
N LEU A 74 -11.54 2.36 2.19
CA LEU A 74 -12.85 2.13 1.58
C LEU A 74 -13.44 0.78 1.97
N ALA A 75 -12.57 -0.23 2.17
CA ALA A 75 -13.00 -1.54 2.66
C ALA A 75 -11.96 -2.08 3.62
N TRP A 76 -12.42 -2.63 4.74
CA TRP A 76 -11.59 -3.20 5.79
C TRP A 76 -12.08 -4.62 6.08
N GLU A 77 -11.41 -5.61 5.52
CA GLU A 77 -11.84 -7.02 5.58
C GLU A 77 -10.70 -7.94 6.00
N PRO A 78 -10.23 -7.81 7.26
CA PRO A 78 -9.12 -8.66 7.72
C PRO A 78 -9.54 -10.13 7.82
N PRO A 79 -8.67 -11.06 7.52
CA PRO A 79 -7.31 -10.85 7.02
C PRO A 79 -7.17 -10.94 5.50
N THR A 80 -8.26 -10.75 4.76
CA THR A 80 -8.32 -11.09 3.34
C THR A 80 -8.16 -9.90 2.40
N ARG A 81 -8.68 -8.72 2.76
CA ARG A 81 -8.77 -7.63 1.79
C ARG A 81 -8.72 -6.25 2.42
N LEU A 82 -8.00 -5.34 1.77
CA LEU A 82 -7.93 -3.92 2.09
C LEU A 82 -8.14 -3.14 0.81
N LEU A 83 -9.04 -2.16 0.82
CA LEU A 83 -9.22 -1.25 -0.32
C LEU A 83 -9.02 0.18 0.15
N LEU A 84 -8.16 0.91 -0.53
CA LEU A 84 -7.80 2.29 -0.21
C LEU A 84 -8.17 3.22 -1.36
N ASP A 85 -8.73 4.38 -1.02
CA ASP A 85 -8.77 5.53 -1.89
C ASP A 85 -7.37 6.16 -1.80
N TRP A 86 -6.68 6.34 -2.94
CA TRP A 86 -5.30 6.81 -2.94
C TRP A 86 -5.25 8.27 -3.37
N GLN A 87 -4.64 9.11 -2.54
CA GLN A 87 -4.68 10.56 -2.71
C GLN A 87 -3.31 11.20 -2.85
N ILE A 88 -2.26 10.40 -2.96
CA ILE A 88 -0.90 10.93 -3.06
C ILE A 88 -0.64 11.47 -4.47
N GLY A 89 -0.33 12.79 -4.54
CA GLY A 89 0.25 13.43 -5.71
C GLY A 89 -0.50 13.14 -7.01
N GLU A 90 0.23 12.64 -7.99
CA GLU A 90 -0.29 12.35 -9.33
C GLU A 90 -1.29 11.19 -9.38
N ALA A 91 -1.36 10.38 -8.31
CA ALA A 91 -2.29 9.26 -8.23
C ALA A 91 -3.60 9.62 -7.51
N ARG A 92 -3.84 10.91 -7.26
CA ARG A 92 -5.09 11.34 -6.62
C ARG A 92 -6.30 10.84 -7.41
N GLY A 93 -7.26 10.25 -6.71
CA GLY A 93 -8.47 9.71 -7.32
C GLY A 93 -8.34 8.28 -7.83
N THR A 94 -7.24 7.61 -7.52
CA THR A 94 -7.06 6.20 -7.86
C THR A 94 -7.38 5.33 -6.65
N GLU A 95 -7.39 4.00 -6.85
CA GLU A 95 -7.66 3.04 -5.78
C GLU A 95 -6.56 1.99 -5.69
N VAL A 96 -6.24 1.58 -4.46
CA VAL A 96 -5.29 0.50 -4.20
C VAL A 96 -6.02 -0.61 -3.45
N GLU A 97 -6.04 -1.80 -4.04
CA GLU A 97 -6.60 -2.98 -3.40
C GLU A 97 -5.49 -3.98 -3.11
N VAL A 98 -5.49 -4.51 -1.89
CA VAL A 98 -4.52 -5.52 -1.48
C VAL A 98 -5.29 -6.72 -0.95
N THR A 99 -5.01 -7.90 -1.51
CA THR A 99 -5.62 -9.16 -1.06
C THR A 99 -4.55 -10.08 -0.50
N PHE A 100 -4.95 -10.88 0.48
CA PHE A 100 -4.04 -11.75 1.22
C PHE A 100 -4.65 -13.15 1.22
N GLU A 101 -4.01 -14.09 0.53
CA GLU A 101 -4.50 -15.46 0.40
C GLU A 101 -3.49 -16.45 0.96
N PRO A 102 -3.95 -17.56 1.57
CA PRO A 102 -3.02 -18.61 1.99
C PRO A 102 -2.27 -19.19 0.81
N GLU A 103 -0.97 -19.38 0.97
CA GLU A 103 -0.14 -20.04 -0.03
C GLU A 103 0.88 -20.90 0.70
N GLY A 104 0.63 -22.21 0.78
CA GLY A 104 1.45 -23.08 1.60
C GLY A 104 1.48 -22.59 3.05
N PRO A 105 2.65 -22.51 3.70
CA PRO A 105 2.75 -22.00 5.07
C PRO A 105 2.69 -20.46 5.16
N GLY A 106 2.71 -19.76 4.04
CA GLY A 106 2.72 -18.31 4.00
C GLY A 106 1.52 -17.73 3.29
N SER A 107 1.73 -16.65 2.56
CA SER A 107 0.65 -15.93 1.86
C SER A 107 1.08 -15.48 0.48
N ARG A 108 0.09 -15.42 -0.40
CA ARG A 108 0.18 -14.68 -1.66
C ARG A 108 -0.49 -13.34 -1.43
N VAL A 109 0.25 -12.26 -1.65
CA VAL A 109 -0.25 -10.90 -1.50
C VAL A 109 -0.33 -10.27 -2.88
N VAL A 110 -1.52 -9.85 -3.28
CA VAL A 110 -1.76 -9.23 -4.58
C VAL A 110 -2.16 -7.79 -4.37
N LEU A 111 -1.39 -6.89 -4.97
CA LEU A 111 -1.70 -5.46 -4.95
C LEU A 111 -2.17 -5.04 -6.34
N GLU A 112 -3.29 -4.33 -6.39
CA GLU A 112 -3.79 -3.76 -7.63
C GLU A 112 -4.04 -2.27 -7.42
N HIS A 113 -3.40 -1.42 -8.23
CA HIS A 113 -3.56 0.02 -8.19
C HIS A 113 -4.20 0.44 -9.52
N ARG A 114 -5.40 0.98 -9.47
CA ARG A 114 -6.23 1.21 -10.65
C ARG A 114 -6.83 2.60 -10.68
N GLY A 115 -7.27 3.02 -11.86
CA GLY A 115 -7.94 4.30 -12.05
C GLY A 115 -7.04 5.38 -12.64
N PHE A 116 -5.87 5.01 -13.16
CA PHE A 116 -4.97 5.99 -13.78
C PHE A 116 -5.53 6.50 -15.10
N GLY A 117 -5.58 7.83 -15.25
CA GLY A 117 -5.94 8.48 -16.49
C GLY A 117 -4.78 8.75 -17.42
N ASP A 118 -3.53 8.66 -16.91
CA ASP A 118 -2.31 8.95 -17.67
C ASP A 118 -1.30 7.82 -17.54
N ALA A 119 -0.52 7.60 -18.60
CA ALA A 119 0.48 6.55 -18.63
C ALA A 119 1.71 6.86 -17.75
N ASP A 120 2.15 8.12 -17.71
CA ASP A 120 3.36 8.49 -16.99
C ASP A 120 3.25 8.29 -15.48
N PRO A 121 2.21 8.77 -14.80
CA PRO A 121 2.02 8.46 -13.37
C PRO A 121 1.92 6.97 -13.11
N ARG A 122 1.19 6.24 -13.95
CA ARG A 122 1.04 4.79 -13.80
C ARG A 122 2.39 4.09 -13.85
N GLN A 123 3.25 4.46 -14.78
CA GLN A 123 4.55 3.83 -14.93
C GLN A 123 5.47 4.12 -13.73
N ARG A 124 5.45 5.35 -13.23
CA ARG A 124 6.21 5.72 -12.03
C ARG A 124 5.75 4.94 -10.81
N TYR A 125 4.44 4.80 -10.63
CA TYR A 125 3.89 4.02 -9.52
C TYR A 125 4.19 2.54 -9.66
N SER A 126 4.19 2.00 -10.88
CA SER A 126 4.56 0.60 -11.09
C SER A 126 5.96 0.32 -10.54
N GLY A 127 6.94 1.16 -10.88
CA GLY A 127 8.29 1.04 -10.33
C GLY A 127 8.35 1.30 -8.83
N GLY A 128 7.59 2.28 -8.35
CA GLY A 128 7.51 2.59 -6.93
C GLY A 128 6.98 1.43 -6.10
N TRP A 129 5.95 0.76 -6.58
CA TRP A 129 5.40 -0.41 -5.89
C TRP A 129 6.39 -1.57 -5.81
N ASP A 130 7.25 -1.75 -6.80
CA ASP A 130 8.30 -2.77 -6.74
C ASP A 130 9.23 -2.51 -5.54
N VAL A 131 9.61 -1.26 -5.30
CA VAL A 131 10.44 -0.90 -4.15
C VAL A 131 9.68 -1.12 -2.84
N VAL A 132 8.45 -0.61 -2.76
CA VAL A 132 7.62 -0.69 -1.54
C VAL A 132 7.35 -2.15 -1.18
N LEU A 133 6.94 -2.97 -2.15
CA LEU A 133 6.65 -4.37 -1.89
C LEU A 133 7.89 -5.16 -1.57
N GLY A 134 9.06 -4.77 -2.10
CA GLY A 134 10.33 -5.38 -1.73
C GLY A 134 10.62 -5.24 -0.24
N THR A 135 10.41 -4.05 0.33
CA THR A 135 10.60 -3.83 1.77
C THR A 135 9.56 -4.59 2.59
N PHE A 136 8.34 -4.68 2.09
CA PHE A 136 7.29 -5.48 2.74
C PHE A 136 7.68 -6.96 2.81
N VAL A 137 8.15 -7.53 1.69
CA VAL A 137 8.57 -8.93 1.64
C VAL A 137 9.70 -9.20 2.63
N GLU A 138 10.70 -8.31 2.70
CA GLU A 138 11.80 -8.46 3.65
C GLU A 138 11.29 -8.50 5.09
N SER A 139 10.32 -7.64 5.42
CA SER A 139 9.73 -7.60 6.76
C SER A 139 8.83 -8.80 7.06
N ALA A 140 8.23 -9.39 6.03
CA ALA A 140 7.32 -10.53 6.14
C ALA A 140 8.02 -11.87 6.00
N THR A 141 9.34 -11.90 6.19
CA THR A 141 10.14 -13.12 6.10
C THR A 141 10.42 -13.65 7.50
N LYS A 142 10.13 -14.93 7.71
CA LYS A 142 10.44 -15.61 8.97
C LYS A 142 11.88 -16.11 8.93
N LYS A 143 12.65 -15.72 9.92
CA LYS A 143 14.02 -16.19 10.04
C LYS A 143 14.04 -17.56 10.69
N ALA A 144 14.81 -18.46 10.11
CA ALA A 144 14.99 -19.80 10.66
C ALA A 144 15.79 -19.74 11.97
#